data_d028b76a13eab00effdc35b419c4a581
#
_entry.id   d028b76a13eab00effdc35b419c4a581
#
_cell.length_a   1.000
_cell.length_b   1.000
_cell.length_c   1.000
_cell.angle_alpha   90.00
_cell.angle_beta   90.00
_cell.angle_gamma   90.00
#
_symmetry.space_group_name_H-M   'P 1'
#
loop_
_entity.id
_entity.type
_entity.pdbx_description
1 polymer ?
#
loop_
_entity_poly.entity_id
_entity_poly.type
_entity_poly.pdbx_seq_one_letter_code
_entity_poly.pdbx_strand_id
1 'polypeptide(L)'
;KMDTVKWTGDKEHHSSPTAYKLSPCTLQNDAVHLVITGGEPLLKGFQPALRELIYHPDVFTRFVTFETNGTQIFTPDHSIEYTRKFGVSKNSGITWSVSPKLSNSGEKWEDAIRPEALVSYNAWPFSYLYLKFVVRDEEDMKEVHEAVRAYDHARVNIDAIYLMPETGPPMYDNEGFELKDSSYEVAQLALKYGYKYSPRLQINLFGNAWGT
;
A
#
# COMPACT_ATOMS: atom_id res chain seq x y z
N LYS A 1 12.09 11.74 23.17
CA LYS A 1 13.39 11.35 22.59
C LYS A 1 13.13 10.11 21.76
N MET A 2 13.22 10.24 20.44
CA MET A 2 13.17 9.10 19.52
C MET A 2 14.54 8.45 19.53
N ASP A 3 14.61 7.21 19.95
CA ASP A 3 15.83 6.42 19.82
C ASP A 3 15.88 5.88 18.38
N THR A 4 16.81 6.44 17.61
CA THR A 4 17.11 5.99 16.25
C THR A 4 17.86 4.67 16.32
N VAL A 5 17.27 3.60 15.81
CA VAL A 5 17.96 2.33 15.57
C VAL A 5 18.95 2.57 14.42
N LYS A 6 20.25 2.66 14.77
CA LYS A 6 21.33 2.67 13.78
C LYS A 6 21.57 1.25 13.27
N TRP A 7 21.38 1.05 11.97
CA TRP A 7 21.89 -0.12 11.26
C TRP A 7 23.41 0.03 11.11
N THR A 8 24.19 -0.72 11.87
CA THR A 8 25.63 -0.89 11.62
C THR A 8 25.82 -2.20 10.87
N GLY A 9 26.01 -2.10 9.56
CA GLY A 9 26.36 -3.23 8.72
C GLY A 9 27.84 -3.54 8.84
N ASP A 10 28.22 -4.45 9.71
CA ASP A 10 29.53 -5.07 9.66
C ASP A 10 29.44 -6.40 8.89
N LYS A 11 30.23 -6.48 7.83
CA LYS A 11 30.44 -7.69 7.05
C LYS A 11 31.42 -8.59 7.80
N GLU A 12 30.94 -9.67 8.39
CA GLU A 12 31.78 -10.83 8.65
C GLU A 12 30.99 -12.15 8.56
N HIS A 13 31.48 -12.97 7.69
CA HIS A 13 31.47 -14.42 7.47
C HIS A 13 30.52 -15.36 8.23
N HIS A 14 29.75 -16.07 7.39
CA HIS A 14 29.31 -17.46 7.50
C HIS A 14 29.34 -18.14 8.89
N SER A 15 28.22 -18.11 9.53
CA SER A 15 27.73 -19.20 10.38
C SER A 15 26.21 -19.10 10.41
N SER A 16 25.53 -20.24 10.40
CA SER A 16 24.09 -20.51 10.43
C SER A 16 23.16 -19.33 10.71
N PRO A 17 21.95 -19.25 10.13
CA PRO A 17 21.01 -18.21 10.48
C PRO A 17 20.72 -18.31 11.97
N THR A 18 21.45 -17.54 12.74
CA THR A 18 21.12 -17.29 14.13
C THR A 18 19.75 -16.62 14.08
N ALA A 19 18.74 -17.36 14.49
CA ALA A 19 17.44 -16.78 14.73
C ALA A 19 17.68 -15.49 15.53
N TYR A 20 17.44 -14.33 14.90
CA TYR A 20 17.39 -13.08 15.63
C TYR A 20 16.30 -13.27 16.67
N LYS A 21 16.70 -13.56 17.90
CA LYS A 21 15.82 -13.34 19.04
C LYS A 21 15.54 -11.85 19.04
N LEU A 22 14.47 -11.47 18.35
CA LEU A 22 13.82 -10.20 18.66
C LEU A 22 13.59 -10.28 20.17
N SER A 23 14.32 -9.48 20.94
CA SER A 23 13.97 -9.27 22.33
C SER A 23 12.47 -9.09 22.36
N PRO A 24 11.74 -9.75 23.28
CA PRO A 24 10.33 -9.47 23.42
C PRO A 24 10.24 -7.99 23.79
N CYS A 25 10.16 -7.15 22.76
CA CYS A 25 9.72 -5.80 22.94
C CYS A 25 8.29 -6.00 23.40
N THR A 26 8.11 -5.93 24.69
CA THR A 26 6.80 -5.84 25.33
C THR A 26 6.20 -4.52 24.92
N LEU A 27 5.88 -4.43 23.61
CA LEU A 27 5.07 -3.39 23.06
C LEU A 27 3.64 -3.68 23.49
N GLN A 28 3.39 -3.48 24.79
CA GLN A 28 2.03 -3.35 25.34
C GLN A 28 1.31 -2.12 24.78
N ASN A 29 1.89 -1.45 23.81
CA ASN A 29 1.25 -0.36 23.11
C ASN A 29 0.53 -0.90 21.87
N ASP A 30 -0.78 -0.71 21.84
CA ASP A 30 -1.70 -0.93 20.70
C ASP A 30 -1.31 -0.18 19.40
N ALA A 31 -0.10 0.34 19.33
CA ALA A 31 0.39 1.31 18.35
C ALA A 31 1.35 0.74 17.29
N VAL A 32 1.71 -0.55 17.34
CA VAL A 32 2.60 -1.09 16.31
C VAL A 32 1.79 -1.55 15.13
N HIS A 33 2.05 -0.91 14.00
CA HIS A 33 1.46 -1.21 12.72
C HIS A 33 2.53 -1.81 11.81
N LEU A 34 2.30 -3.03 11.32
CA LEU A 34 3.19 -3.67 10.33
C LEU A 34 2.76 -3.24 8.93
N VAL A 35 3.67 -2.62 8.21
CA VAL A 35 3.46 -2.28 6.79
C VAL A 35 4.32 -3.22 5.93
N ILE A 36 3.66 -3.95 5.05
CA ILE A 36 4.29 -4.87 4.10
C ILE A 36 4.22 -4.19 2.73
N THR A 37 5.37 -3.82 2.23
CA THR A 37 5.55 -3.05 1.00
C THR A 37 6.78 -3.53 0.22
N GLY A 38 7.12 -2.84 -0.85
CA GLY A 38 8.23 -3.19 -1.74
C GLY A 38 7.68 -3.62 -3.09
N GLY A 39 8.36 -3.71 -4.21
CA GLY A 39 7.82 -4.06 -5.52
C GLY A 39 6.33 -4.44 -5.56
N GLU A 40 6.03 -5.74 -5.67
CA GLU A 40 4.69 -6.27 -5.40
C GLU A 40 4.80 -7.37 -4.33
N PRO A 41 4.36 -7.11 -3.07
CA PRO A 41 4.54 -8.05 -1.98
C PRO A 41 3.70 -9.32 -2.14
N LEU A 42 2.58 -9.26 -2.88
CA LEU A 42 1.65 -10.39 -3.02
C LEU A 42 2.00 -11.32 -4.18
N LEU A 43 3.19 -11.22 -4.77
CA LEU A 43 3.64 -12.19 -5.77
C LEU A 43 3.55 -13.62 -5.20
N LYS A 44 3.07 -14.55 -6.03
CA LYS A 44 2.82 -15.95 -5.62
C LYS A 44 3.97 -16.60 -4.85
N GLY A 45 5.23 -16.27 -5.22
CA GLY A 45 6.41 -16.80 -4.55
C GLY A 45 6.58 -16.32 -3.10
N PHE A 46 6.04 -15.16 -2.75
CA PHE A 46 6.14 -14.59 -1.38
C PHE A 46 4.93 -14.92 -0.50
N GLN A 47 3.81 -15.31 -1.08
CA GLN A 47 2.58 -15.56 -0.33
C GLN A 47 2.73 -16.57 0.83
N PRO A 48 3.47 -17.69 0.69
CA PRO A 48 3.69 -18.61 1.82
C PRO A 48 4.38 -17.93 3.01
N ALA A 49 5.45 -17.18 2.74
CA ALA A 49 6.18 -16.45 3.79
C ALA A 49 5.33 -15.33 4.43
N LEU A 50 4.49 -14.65 3.65
CA LEU A 50 3.56 -13.66 4.17
C LEU A 50 2.52 -14.29 5.10
N ARG A 51 1.98 -15.46 4.75
CA ARG A 51 1.06 -16.20 5.62
C ARG A 51 1.73 -16.61 6.91
N GLU A 52 2.94 -17.17 6.83
CA GLU A 52 3.72 -17.51 8.00
C GLU A 52 3.94 -16.28 8.90
N LEU A 53 4.36 -15.14 8.32
CA LEU A 53 4.55 -13.89 9.05
C LEU A 53 3.26 -13.42 9.74
N ILE A 54 2.15 -13.39 9.03
CA ILE A 54 0.85 -12.93 9.56
C ILE A 54 0.39 -13.82 10.71
N TYR A 55 0.59 -15.13 10.61
CA TYR A 55 0.13 -16.09 11.61
C TYR A 55 1.15 -16.39 12.70
N HIS A 56 2.38 -15.91 12.57
CA HIS A 56 3.44 -16.22 13.52
C HIS A 56 3.08 -15.74 14.94
N PRO A 57 3.18 -16.60 15.95
CA PRO A 57 2.74 -16.27 17.32
C PRO A 57 3.56 -15.15 17.97
N ASP A 58 4.81 -14.98 17.57
CA ASP A 58 5.71 -13.94 18.10
C ASP A 58 5.58 -12.58 17.38
N VAL A 59 4.78 -12.50 16.33
CA VAL A 59 4.48 -11.23 15.65
C VAL A 59 3.28 -10.59 16.31
N PHE A 60 3.52 -9.76 17.31
CA PHE A 60 2.49 -9.08 18.10
C PHE A 60 2.04 -7.76 17.45
N THR A 61 1.48 -7.83 16.26
CA THR A 61 0.83 -6.67 15.66
C THR A 61 -0.66 -6.90 15.53
N ARG A 62 -1.44 -5.88 15.84
CA ARG A 62 -2.89 -5.91 15.62
C ARG A 62 -3.29 -5.35 14.26
N PHE A 63 -2.40 -4.58 13.64
CA PHE A 63 -2.66 -3.91 12.38
C PHE A 63 -1.59 -4.29 11.36
N VAL A 64 -2.04 -4.74 10.22
CA VAL A 64 -1.17 -5.03 9.08
C VAL A 64 -1.68 -4.25 7.87
N THR A 65 -0.80 -3.51 7.22
CA THR A 65 -1.10 -2.89 5.92
C THR A 65 -0.30 -3.58 4.82
N PHE A 66 -0.99 -3.97 3.76
CA PHE A 66 -0.36 -4.37 2.51
C PHE A 66 -0.43 -3.21 1.53
N GLU A 67 0.72 -2.77 1.05
CA GLU A 67 0.82 -1.85 -0.08
C GLU A 67 1.04 -2.65 -1.35
N THR A 68 0.01 -2.74 -2.20
CA THR A 68 -0.03 -3.61 -3.39
C THR A 68 -0.53 -2.84 -4.62
N ASN A 69 -0.17 -3.31 -5.81
CA ASN A 69 -0.74 -2.81 -7.07
C ASN A 69 -2.14 -3.40 -7.38
N GLY A 70 -2.60 -4.38 -6.60
CA GLY A 70 -3.93 -4.97 -6.76
C GLY A 70 -4.05 -6.02 -7.86
N THR A 71 -2.95 -6.61 -8.32
CA THR A 71 -2.97 -7.59 -9.42
C THR A 71 -2.94 -9.04 -8.98
N GLN A 72 -2.61 -9.32 -7.71
CA GLN A 72 -2.40 -10.67 -7.20
C GLN A 72 -3.54 -11.10 -6.28
N ILE A 73 -4.12 -12.28 -6.54
CA ILE A 73 -5.11 -12.88 -5.66
C ILE A 73 -4.43 -13.34 -4.37
N PHE A 74 -4.98 -12.94 -3.23
CA PHE A 74 -4.51 -13.34 -1.91
C PHE A 74 -5.68 -13.57 -0.96
N THR A 75 -6.16 -14.81 -0.93
CA THR A 75 -7.30 -15.21 -0.08
C THR A 75 -6.86 -15.53 1.35
N PRO A 76 -7.73 -15.35 2.35
CA PRO A 76 -7.45 -15.82 3.69
C PRO A 76 -7.30 -17.33 3.72
N ASP A 77 -6.40 -17.80 4.55
CA ASP A 77 -6.44 -19.19 5.01
C ASP A 77 -7.51 -19.23 6.10
N HIS A 78 -8.54 -20.04 5.92
CA HIS A 78 -9.67 -20.14 6.87
C HIS A 78 -9.27 -20.79 8.21
N SER A 79 -8.00 -20.65 8.60
CA SER A 79 -7.52 -21.21 9.85
C SER A 79 -8.09 -20.45 11.05
N ILE A 80 -8.35 -21.20 12.10
CA ILE A 80 -8.75 -20.70 13.43
C ILE A 80 -7.72 -19.69 13.97
N GLU A 81 -6.48 -19.74 13.51
CA GLU A 81 -5.37 -18.88 13.92
C GLU A 81 -5.54 -17.44 13.50
N TYR A 82 -6.11 -17.17 12.32
CA TYR A 82 -6.43 -15.80 11.91
C TYR A 82 -7.42 -15.15 12.89
N THR A 83 -8.49 -15.87 13.22
CA THR A 83 -9.52 -15.39 14.15
C THR A 83 -8.96 -15.22 15.56
N ARG A 84 -8.00 -16.02 15.97
CA ARG A 84 -7.31 -15.88 17.26
C ARG A 84 -6.42 -14.65 17.31
N LYS A 85 -5.69 -14.35 16.23
CA LYS A 85 -4.71 -13.27 16.21
C LYS A 85 -5.35 -11.90 16.04
N PHE A 86 -6.24 -11.77 15.08
CA PHE A 86 -6.91 -10.51 14.78
C PHE A 86 -8.22 -10.36 15.55
N GLY A 87 -8.67 -11.41 16.22
CA GLY A 87 -9.76 -11.40 17.21
C GLY A 87 -11.06 -10.75 16.72
N VAL A 88 -12.04 -10.78 17.57
CA VAL A 88 -13.35 -10.12 17.35
C VAL A 88 -13.27 -8.60 17.66
N SER A 89 -12.09 -8.04 17.72
CA SER A 89 -11.88 -6.67 18.14
C SER A 89 -11.95 -5.72 16.96
N LYS A 90 -12.80 -4.72 17.04
CA LYS A 90 -12.86 -3.58 16.10
C LYS A 90 -11.52 -2.81 16.03
N ASN A 91 -10.56 -3.14 16.87
CA ASN A 91 -9.26 -2.50 17.00
C ASN A 91 -8.13 -3.35 16.43
N SER A 92 -8.41 -4.25 15.50
CA SER A 92 -7.40 -5.04 14.81
C SER A 92 -7.88 -5.38 13.41
N GLY A 93 -6.97 -5.53 12.45
CA GLY A 93 -7.37 -5.87 11.09
C GLY A 93 -6.26 -5.69 10.04
N ILE A 94 -6.63 -6.04 8.83
CA ILE A 94 -5.81 -5.85 7.65
C ILE A 94 -6.28 -4.62 6.88
N THR A 95 -5.35 -3.79 6.50
CA THR A 95 -5.58 -2.67 5.59
C THR A 95 -4.97 -2.99 4.22
N TRP A 96 -5.78 -2.92 3.19
CA TRP A 96 -5.36 -3.04 1.81
C TRP A 96 -5.19 -1.65 1.21
N SER A 97 -3.94 -1.21 1.08
CA SER A 97 -3.56 0.02 0.40
C SER A 97 -3.27 -0.31 -1.06
N VAL A 98 -4.32 -0.29 -1.88
CA VAL A 98 -4.22 -0.74 -3.27
C VAL A 98 -3.93 0.46 -4.17
N SER A 99 -2.87 0.35 -4.99
CA SER A 99 -2.50 1.38 -5.96
C SER A 99 -2.56 0.82 -7.39
N PRO A 100 -3.78 0.70 -7.96
CA PRO A 100 -3.93 0.23 -9.33
C PRO A 100 -3.19 1.16 -10.28
N LYS A 101 -2.54 0.58 -11.28
CA LYS A 101 -1.82 1.33 -12.29
C LYS A 101 -2.77 1.76 -13.39
N LEU A 102 -2.66 3.03 -13.80
CA LEU A 102 -3.35 3.57 -14.96
C LEU A 102 -2.43 3.56 -16.19
N SER A 103 -2.97 3.85 -17.36
CA SER A 103 -2.21 3.90 -18.62
C SER A 103 -1.02 4.86 -18.58
N ASN A 104 -1.11 5.93 -17.77
CA ASN A 104 -0.01 6.88 -17.53
C ASN A 104 1.25 6.20 -16.96
N SER A 105 1.12 5.03 -16.34
CA SER A 105 2.24 4.24 -15.84
C SER A 105 2.88 3.33 -16.91
N GLY A 106 2.28 3.22 -18.10
CA GLY A 106 2.69 2.31 -19.15
C GLY A 106 2.16 0.87 -19.02
N GLU A 107 1.43 0.58 -17.97
CA GLU A 107 0.78 -0.73 -17.78
C GLU A 107 -0.47 -0.86 -18.67
N LYS A 108 -0.77 -2.09 -19.09
CA LYS A 108 -2.00 -2.36 -19.82
C LYS A 108 -3.16 -2.52 -18.85
N TRP A 109 -4.33 -2.07 -19.29
CA TRP A 109 -5.57 -2.15 -18.52
C TRP A 109 -5.84 -3.55 -17.97
N GLU A 110 -5.80 -4.56 -18.84
CA GLU A 110 -6.09 -5.95 -18.51
C GLU A 110 -5.10 -6.58 -17.50
N ASP A 111 -3.89 -6.04 -17.42
CA ASP A 111 -2.87 -6.49 -16.47
C ASP A 111 -2.97 -5.73 -15.14
N ALA A 112 -3.39 -4.47 -15.18
CA ALA A 112 -3.41 -3.56 -14.03
C ALA A 112 -4.74 -3.58 -13.27
N ILE A 113 -5.88 -3.67 -13.96
CA ILE A 113 -7.21 -3.62 -13.35
C ILE A 113 -7.76 -5.05 -13.22
N ARG A 114 -7.59 -5.60 -12.02
CA ARG A 114 -7.90 -7.00 -11.68
C ARG A 114 -8.93 -7.07 -10.55
N PRO A 115 -10.23 -6.91 -10.84
CA PRO A 115 -11.28 -6.91 -9.81
C PRO A 115 -11.29 -8.16 -8.94
N GLU A 116 -10.96 -9.32 -9.51
CA GLU A 116 -10.91 -10.59 -8.78
C GLU A 116 -9.83 -10.61 -7.67
N ALA A 117 -8.74 -9.86 -7.84
CA ALA A 117 -7.74 -9.70 -6.79
C ALA A 117 -8.32 -8.93 -5.59
N LEU A 118 -9.02 -7.81 -5.85
CA LEU A 118 -9.62 -7.01 -4.79
C LEU A 118 -10.79 -7.74 -4.09
N VAL A 119 -11.56 -8.54 -4.83
CA VAL A 119 -12.56 -9.43 -4.22
C VAL A 119 -11.90 -10.38 -3.22
N SER A 120 -10.71 -10.91 -3.54
CA SER A 120 -9.98 -11.79 -2.62
C SER A 120 -9.51 -11.08 -1.35
N TYR A 121 -9.24 -9.76 -1.42
CA TYR A 121 -8.87 -8.95 -0.26
C TYR A 121 -10.07 -8.67 0.65
N ASN A 122 -11.25 -8.44 0.06
CA ASN A 122 -12.48 -8.28 0.85
C ASN A 122 -12.92 -9.57 1.56
N ALA A 123 -12.40 -10.73 1.15
CA ALA A 123 -12.67 -11.99 1.85
C ALA A 123 -11.95 -12.08 3.21
N TRP A 124 -10.98 -11.21 3.48
CA TRP A 124 -10.31 -11.16 4.78
C TRP A 124 -11.21 -10.50 5.83
N PRO A 125 -11.49 -11.15 6.96
CA PRO A 125 -12.31 -10.57 8.02
C PRO A 125 -11.67 -9.29 8.57
N PHE A 126 -12.51 -8.32 8.96
CA PHE A 126 -12.05 -7.04 9.53
C PHE A 126 -11.03 -6.30 8.65
N SER A 127 -11.19 -6.42 7.34
CA SER A 127 -10.35 -5.71 6.38
C SER A 127 -10.91 -4.33 6.05
N TYR A 128 -10.00 -3.41 5.77
CA TYR A 128 -10.26 -2.07 5.25
C TYR A 128 -9.53 -1.94 3.92
N LEU A 129 -10.24 -1.57 2.85
CA LEU A 129 -9.66 -1.47 1.52
C LEU A 129 -9.82 -0.05 0.98
N TYR A 130 -8.71 0.57 0.61
CA TYR A 130 -8.76 1.83 -0.10
C TYR A 130 -7.91 1.80 -1.36
N LEU A 131 -8.33 2.60 -2.34
CA LEU A 131 -7.62 2.76 -3.60
C LEU A 131 -6.79 4.04 -3.58
N LYS A 132 -5.61 4.01 -4.17
CA LYS A 132 -4.75 5.17 -4.43
C LYS A 132 -4.45 5.23 -5.92
N PHE A 133 -4.96 6.22 -6.62
CA PHE A 133 -4.66 6.44 -8.03
C PHE A 133 -3.67 7.59 -8.18
N VAL A 134 -2.64 7.37 -8.98
CA VAL A 134 -1.71 8.43 -9.38
C VAL A 134 -2.28 9.07 -10.63
N VAL A 135 -2.60 10.36 -10.57
CA VAL A 135 -3.27 11.10 -11.63
C VAL A 135 -2.56 12.44 -11.89
N ARG A 136 -2.73 12.95 -13.10
CA ARG A 136 -2.18 14.23 -13.54
C ARG A 136 -3.28 15.27 -13.76
N ASP A 137 -4.35 14.83 -14.42
CA ASP A 137 -5.36 15.70 -14.98
C ASP A 137 -6.74 15.02 -15.10
N GLU A 138 -7.67 15.72 -15.75
CA GLU A 138 -9.04 15.25 -16.00
C GLU A 138 -9.12 14.04 -16.96
N GLU A 139 -8.12 13.82 -17.79
CA GLU A 139 -8.12 12.65 -18.70
C GLU A 139 -7.85 11.38 -17.93
N ASP A 140 -6.89 11.40 -17.01
CA ASP A 140 -6.61 10.27 -16.09
C ASP A 140 -7.86 9.94 -15.24
N MET A 141 -8.68 10.94 -14.91
CA MET A 141 -9.92 10.72 -14.14
C MET A 141 -10.95 9.87 -14.87
N LYS A 142 -10.98 9.87 -16.20
CA LYS A 142 -11.87 8.98 -16.97
C LYS A 142 -11.53 7.53 -16.70
N GLU A 143 -10.24 7.21 -16.71
CA GLU A 143 -9.73 5.87 -16.44
C GLU A 143 -9.94 5.47 -14.96
N VAL A 144 -9.74 6.40 -14.01
CA VAL A 144 -10.10 6.19 -12.61
C VAL A 144 -11.56 5.77 -12.47
N HIS A 145 -12.48 6.51 -13.10
CA HIS A 145 -13.92 6.20 -13.01
C HIS A 145 -14.26 4.86 -13.67
N GLU A 146 -13.55 4.48 -14.74
CA GLU A 146 -13.74 3.18 -15.39
C GLU A 146 -13.26 2.05 -14.46
N ALA A 147 -12.09 2.21 -13.82
CA ALA A 147 -11.57 1.25 -12.86
C ALA A 147 -12.50 1.09 -11.66
N VAL A 148 -12.97 2.19 -11.08
CA VAL A 148 -13.93 2.17 -9.96
C VAL A 148 -15.21 1.46 -10.35
N ARG A 149 -15.75 1.70 -11.54
CA ARG A 149 -16.93 0.97 -12.05
C ARG A 149 -16.68 -0.52 -12.22
N ALA A 150 -15.50 -0.91 -12.72
CA ALA A 150 -15.13 -2.33 -12.85
C ALA A 150 -15.07 -3.04 -11.48
N TYR A 151 -14.51 -2.37 -10.48
CA TYR A 151 -14.50 -2.89 -9.11
C TYR A 151 -15.90 -2.96 -8.48
N ASP A 152 -16.73 -1.94 -8.69
CA ASP A 152 -18.12 -1.92 -8.21
C ASP A 152 -18.96 -3.05 -8.84
N HIS A 153 -18.85 -3.26 -10.15
CA HIS A 153 -19.50 -4.38 -10.84
C HIS A 153 -19.08 -5.74 -10.27
N ALA A 154 -17.84 -5.88 -9.85
CA ALA A 154 -17.34 -7.08 -9.17
C ALA A 154 -17.72 -7.13 -7.67
N ARG A 155 -18.45 -6.14 -7.17
CA ARG A 155 -18.88 -6.01 -5.77
C ARG A 155 -17.72 -5.92 -4.79
N VAL A 156 -16.65 -5.25 -5.19
CA VAL A 156 -15.56 -4.90 -4.27
C VAL A 156 -16.06 -3.84 -3.30
N ASN A 157 -15.93 -4.10 -2.01
CA ASN A 157 -16.20 -3.09 -0.99
C ASN A 157 -14.99 -2.17 -0.86
N ILE A 158 -15.14 -0.91 -1.28
CA ILE A 158 -14.10 0.12 -1.24
C ILE A 158 -14.45 1.13 -0.17
N ASP A 159 -13.61 1.25 0.86
CA ASP A 159 -13.84 2.14 2.00
C ASP A 159 -13.41 3.60 1.71
N ALA A 160 -12.43 3.79 0.84
CA ALA A 160 -11.99 5.11 0.43
C ALA A 160 -11.24 5.10 -0.91
N ILE A 161 -11.25 6.24 -1.60
CA ILE A 161 -10.48 6.47 -2.82
C ILE A 161 -9.64 7.72 -2.62
N TYR A 162 -8.35 7.60 -2.90
CA TYR A 162 -7.37 8.68 -2.83
C TYR A 162 -6.82 8.99 -4.21
N LEU A 163 -6.71 10.26 -4.52
CA LEU A 163 -5.96 10.75 -5.67
C LEU A 163 -4.60 11.28 -5.20
N MET A 164 -3.56 10.87 -5.90
CA MET A 164 -2.18 11.27 -5.65
C MET A 164 -1.64 11.96 -6.91
N PRO A 165 -0.94 13.10 -6.78
CA PRO A 165 -0.32 13.72 -7.94
C PRO A 165 0.81 12.84 -8.49
N GLU A 166 0.93 12.77 -9.82
CA GLU A 166 2.14 12.29 -10.44
C GLU A 166 3.24 13.31 -10.18
N THR A 167 4.32 12.85 -9.57
CA THR A 167 5.50 13.67 -9.36
C THR A 167 6.57 13.21 -10.33
N GLY A 168 6.67 13.90 -11.45
CA GLY A 168 7.80 13.78 -12.37
C GLY A 168 9.01 14.59 -11.88
N PRO A 169 10.14 14.52 -12.58
CA PRO A 169 11.21 15.50 -12.40
C PRO A 169 10.61 16.91 -12.65
N PRO A 170 11.11 17.93 -11.98
CA PRO A 170 10.63 19.29 -12.21
C PRO A 170 10.70 19.59 -13.71
N MET A 171 9.56 19.91 -14.29
CA MET A 171 9.50 20.37 -15.67
C MET A 171 9.68 21.87 -15.68
N TYR A 172 10.53 22.33 -16.56
CA TYR A 172 10.77 23.76 -16.77
C TYR A 172 10.16 24.18 -18.11
N ASP A 173 9.59 25.37 -18.17
CA ASP A 173 9.18 25.95 -19.43
C ASP A 173 10.39 26.37 -20.27
N ASN A 174 10.13 26.88 -21.48
CA ASN A 174 11.19 27.35 -22.39
C ASN A 174 11.96 28.57 -21.86
N GLU A 175 11.45 29.22 -20.82
CA GLU A 175 12.06 30.38 -20.14
C GLU A 175 12.80 29.96 -18.86
N GLY A 176 12.76 28.66 -18.50
CA GLY A 176 13.44 28.10 -17.34
C GLY A 176 12.65 28.23 -16.02
N PHE A 177 11.35 28.56 -16.09
CA PHE A 177 10.48 28.56 -14.92
C PHE A 177 9.95 27.14 -14.69
N GLU A 178 9.95 26.72 -13.42
CA GLU A 178 9.40 25.44 -13.01
C GLU A 178 7.89 25.39 -13.31
N LEU A 179 7.50 24.44 -14.17
CA LEU A 179 6.10 24.21 -14.45
C LEU A 179 5.42 23.65 -13.19
N LYS A 180 4.20 24.12 -12.95
CA LYS A 180 3.40 23.76 -11.78
C LYS A 180 3.42 22.26 -11.52
N ASP A 181 3.76 21.91 -10.31
CA ASP A 181 3.42 20.59 -9.72
C ASP A 181 1.91 20.34 -9.89
N SER A 182 1.56 19.16 -10.41
CA SER A 182 0.16 18.72 -10.58
C SER A 182 -0.64 18.63 -9.26
N SER A 183 0.01 18.83 -8.13
CA SER A 183 -0.59 18.68 -6.79
C SER A 183 -1.84 19.53 -6.61
N TYR A 184 -1.81 20.81 -7.06
CA TYR A 184 -2.98 21.68 -6.93
C TYR A 184 -4.15 21.19 -7.79
N GLU A 185 -3.89 20.82 -9.03
CA GLU A 185 -4.91 20.34 -9.95
C GLU A 185 -5.54 19.04 -9.46
N VAL A 186 -4.71 18.10 -8.99
CA VAL A 186 -5.18 16.83 -8.41
C VAL A 186 -5.98 17.05 -7.13
N ALA A 187 -5.62 18.02 -6.30
CA ALA A 187 -6.40 18.38 -5.13
C ALA A 187 -7.79 18.95 -5.52
N GLN A 188 -7.86 19.75 -6.58
CA GLN A 188 -9.14 20.26 -7.13
C GLN A 188 -9.99 19.10 -7.71
N LEU A 189 -9.38 18.14 -8.41
CA LEU A 189 -10.06 16.95 -8.89
C LEU A 189 -10.62 16.10 -7.73
N ALA A 190 -9.85 15.94 -6.67
CA ALA A 190 -10.30 15.21 -5.48
C ALA A 190 -11.55 15.87 -4.87
N LEU A 191 -11.54 17.20 -4.73
CA LEU A 191 -12.70 17.95 -4.25
C LEU A 191 -13.90 17.83 -5.21
N LYS A 192 -13.67 17.99 -6.51
CA LYS A 192 -14.71 17.94 -7.55
C LYS A 192 -15.46 16.60 -7.55
N TYR A 193 -14.74 15.50 -7.39
CA TYR A 193 -15.29 14.15 -7.47
C TYR A 193 -15.61 13.51 -6.11
N GLY A 194 -15.38 14.23 -5.01
CA GLY A 194 -15.62 13.72 -3.65
C GLY A 194 -14.64 12.64 -3.20
N TYR A 195 -13.46 12.60 -3.81
CA TYR A 195 -12.36 11.72 -3.42
C TYR A 195 -11.44 12.39 -2.40
N LYS A 196 -10.56 11.61 -1.79
CA LYS A 196 -9.56 12.13 -0.86
C LYS A 196 -8.28 12.48 -1.63
N TYR A 197 -7.60 13.53 -1.20
CA TYR A 197 -6.27 13.87 -1.71
C TYR A 197 -5.19 13.26 -0.81
N SER A 198 -4.14 12.71 -1.42
CA SER A 198 -2.96 12.20 -0.71
C SER A 198 -1.68 12.73 -1.36
N PRO A 199 -0.94 13.62 -0.70
CA PRO A 199 0.36 14.08 -1.22
C PRO A 199 1.38 12.93 -1.16
N ARG A 200 2.40 13.01 -2.02
CA ARG A 200 3.57 12.14 -1.93
C ARG A 200 4.63 12.80 -1.04
N LEU A 201 4.40 12.75 0.27
CA LEU A 201 5.17 13.51 1.24
C LEU A 201 6.68 13.26 1.15
N GLN A 202 7.11 12.02 0.88
CA GLN A 202 8.53 11.69 0.71
C GLN A 202 9.17 12.47 -0.45
N ILE A 203 8.41 12.73 -1.52
CA ILE A 203 8.90 13.50 -2.66
C ILE A 203 8.96 14.98 -2.31
N ASN A 204 7.96 15.49 -1.61
CA ASN A 204 7.94 16.88 -1.17
C ASN A 204 9.08 17.21 -0.20
N LEU A 205 9.49 16.22 0.64
CA LEU A 205 10.54 16.41 1.63
C LEU A 205 11.95 16.10 1.09
N PHE A 206 12.08 15.13 0.21
CA PHE A 206 13.39 14.56 -0.18
C PHE A 206 13.61 14.55 -1.69
N GLY A 207 12.65 15.04 -2.48
CA GLY A 207 12.68 14.90 -3.92
C GLY A 207 12.59 13.43 -4.36
N ASN A 208 13.13 13.12 -5.53
CA ASN A 208 13.21 11.75 -6.06
C ASN A 208 14.54 11.05 -5.68
N ALA A 209 15.15 11.39 -4.56
CA ALA A 209 16.39 10.75 -4.13
C ALA A 209 16.14 9.27 -3.80
N TRP A 210 17.02 8.39 -4.33
CA TRP A 210 16.93 6.96 -4.07
C TRP A 210 17.27 6.65 -2.60
N GLY A 211 16.43 5.86 -1.94
CA GLY A 211 16.67 5.41 -0.57
C GLY A 211 16.17 6.35 0.52
N THR A 212 15.30 7.29 0.17
CA THR A 212 14.62 8.19 1.13
C THR A 212 13.20 7.76 1.41
#